data_9b37e66c415bd47fdb10c52f309cd504
#
_entry.id   9b37e66c415bd47fdb10c52f309cd504
#
_cell.length_a   1.000
_cell.length_b   1.000
_cell.length_c   1.000
_cell.angle_alpha   90.00
_cell.angle_beta   90.00
_cell.angle_gamma   90.00
#
_symmetry.space_group_name_H-M   'P 1'
#
loop_
_entity.id
_entity.type
_entity.pdbx_description
1 polymer ?
#
loop_
_entity_poly.entity_id
_entity_poly.type
_entity_poly.pdbx_seq_one_letter_code
_entity_poly.pdbx_strand_id
1 'polypeptide(L)'
;MSAATAASGRRAVGVWAVALGAYVAAVFHRGSLGVTGVDAADRFDISAATLATFTVAQLAVYAAMQVPVGVLLDRYGSRRLLVAGGALMVAGQLCFAVATDVGLAVAARVLVGLGDAMTFISVLRIVAFWFPGRRNPMLVQLTGTLGQLGAVLGAVPLVALLHHAGWTPAFLGAAALGATVLTAVVAVVRDTPHRGPAAGSAPDLTTVRRQLAAAWAQPGTRLGMWTHFVAQFSGSVFALLWGYPFLVQGQQMTPTAAASLLTLMTLASLAAGPVVAHLCARYPLRRSVLVLAVTAATAGVWAVVLAWPGRAPGWLLVVLVLVLAANGPGSVIGFDYARTFNPASRIGSAIGIVNVGGFAASIALVLAVGIVLDLATPAGRAAPDLAAFRWAFAVQYALWALGAVQVLRYRAAARRVLAAAQSIGLPAESVQAAPPGVTPARRWVRRGDRR
;
A
#
# COMPACT_ATOMS: atom_id res chain seq x y z
N MET A 1 -27.06 -26.21 -1.50
CA MET A 1 -25.60 -26.11 -1.48
C MET A 1 -25.02 -27.41 -0.96
N SER A 2 -24.24 -28.13 -1.77
CA SER A 2 -23.65 -29.43 -1.39
C SER A 2 -22.59 -29.22 -0.27
N ALA A 3 -22.44 -30.21 0.63
CA ALA A 3 -21.46 -30.23 1.71
C ALA A 3 -20.00 -29.97 1.20
N ALA A 4 -19.70 -30.42 -0.01
CA ALA A 4 -18.43 -30.20 -0.69
C ALA A 4 -18.19 -28.70 -1.02
N THR A 5 -19.23 -27.95 -1.41
CA THR A 5 -19.16 -26.51 -1.71
C THR A 5 -18.97 -25.68 -0.43
N ALA A 6 -19.60 -26.12 0.67
CA ALA A 6 -19.45 -25.47 1.99
C ALA A 6 -18.05 -25.74 2.60
N ALA A 7 -17.49 -26.94 2.43
CA ALA A 7 -16.14 -27.29 2.88
C ALA A 7 -15.06 -26.51 2.08
N SER A 8 -15.25 -26.34 0.77
CA SER A 8 -14.40 -25.52 -0.08
C SER A 8 -14.44 -24.05 0.34
N GLY A 9 -15.61 -23.51 0.68
CA GLY A 9 -15.76 -22.15 1.16
C GLY A 9 -15.06 -21.88 2.51
N ARG A 10 -15.18 -22.80 3.48
CA ARG A 10 -14.48 -22.71 4.77
C ARG A 10 -12.96 -22.74 4.61
N ARG A 11 -12.44 -23.59 3.72
CA ARG A 11 -11.01 -23.65 3.43
C ARG A 11 -10.51 -22.35 2.79
N ALA A 12 -11.25 -21.75 1.86
CA ALA A 12 -10.91 -20.50 1.24
C ALA A 12 -10.78 -19.36 2.27
N VAL A 13 -11.77 -19.26 3.17
CA VAL A 13 -11.75 -18.28 4.27
C VAL A 13 -10.56 -18.52 5.20
N GLY A 14 -10.25 -19.76 5.55
CA GLY A 14 -9.09 -20.10 6.39
C GLY A 14 -7.75 -19.70 5.75
N VAL A 15 -7.56 -19.97 4.45
CA VAL A 15 -6.36 -19.56 3.71
C VAL A 15 -6.24 -18.04 3.67
N TRP A 16 -7.33 -17.33 3.38
CA TRP A 16 -7.33 -15.86 3.39
C TRP A 16 -7.07 -15.28 4.77
N ALA A 17 -7.69 -15.80 5.82
CA ALA A 17 -7.52 -15.32 7.19
C ALA A 17 -6.06 -15.42 7.66
N VAL A 18 -5.38 -16.55 7.37
CA VAL A 18 -3.97 -16.74 7.71
C VAL A 18 -3.08 -15.82 6.85
N ALA A 19 -3.37 -15.67 5.57
CA ALA A 19 -2.67 -14.73 4.70
C ALA A 19 -2.87 -13.27 5.14
N LEU A 20 -4.08 -12.90 5.56
CA LEU A 20 -4.37 -11.60 6.20
C LEU A 20 -3.57 -11.42 7.49
N GLY A 21 -3.49 -12.47 8.34
CA GLY A 21 -2.64 -12.46 9.53
C GLY A 21 -1.17 -12.17 9.21
N ALA A 22 -0.64 -12.72 8.10
CA ALA A 22 0.70 -12.39 7.62
C ALA A 22 0.82 -10.90 7.23
N TYR A 23 -0.20 -10.32 6.62
CA TYR A 23 -0.19 -8.90 6.28
C TYR A 23 -0.33 -8.00 7.52
N VAL A 24 -1.15 -8.38 8.50
CA VAL A 24 -1.22 -7.70 9.82
C VAL A 24 0.15 -7.70 10.50
N ALA A 25 0.84 -8.86 10.52
CA ALA A 25 2.19 -8.96 11.07
C ALA A 25 3.20 -8.10 10.29
N ALA A 26 3.09 -8.03 8.95
CA ALA A 26 3.95 -7.18 8.14
C ALA A 26 3.76 -5.68 8.45
N VAL A 27 2.52 -5.22 8.59
CA VAL A 27 2.22 -3.83 8.98
C VAL A 27 2.72 -3.54 10.41
N PHE A 28 2.56 -4.49 11.33
CA PHE A 28 3.12 -4.40 12.68
C PHE A 28 4.65 -4.24 12.64
N HIS A 29 5.36 -5.10 11.91
CA HIS A 29 6.82 -5.03 11.80
C HIS A 29 7.29 -3.75 11.12
N ARG A 30 6.58 -3.29 10.09
CA ARG A 30 6.85 -2.02 9.40
C ARG A 30 6.74 -0.83 10.33
N GLY A 31 5.67 -0.77 11.12
CA GLY A 31 5.35 0.33 12.02
C GLY A 31 6.12 0.30 13.34
N SER A 32 6.80 -0.80 13.69
CA SER A 32 7.43 -0.98 15.00
C SER A 32 8.46 0.12 15.33
N LEU A 33 9.25 0.56 14.36
CA LEU A 33 10.21 1.65 14.57
C LEU A 33 9.54 3.01 14.79
N GLY A 34 8.43 3.29 14.08
CA GLY A 34 7.75 4.57 14.20
C GLY A 34 7.24 4.86 15.61
N VAL A 35 6.81 3.82 16.33
CA VAL A 35 6.28 3.95 17.70
C VAL A 35 7.37 3.85 18.78
N THR A 36 8.54 3.28 18.44
CA THR A 36 9.71 3.14 19.33
C THR A 36 10.85 4.10 18.95
N GLY A 37 10.54 5.13 18.15
CA GLY A 37 11.57 5.98 17.55
C GLY A 37 12.39 6.77 18.56
N VAL A 38 11.78 7.25 19.64
CA VAL A 38 12.48 7.98 20.72
C VAL A 38 13.44 7.02 21.42
N ASP A 39 12.94 5.85 21.82
CA ASP A 39 13.76 4.82 22.49
C ASP A 39 14.89 4.32 21.57
N ALA A 40 14.67 4.28 20.25
CA ALA A 40 15.70 3.95 19.26
C ALA A 40 16.75 5.06 19.16
N ALA A 41 16.36 6.32 19.16
CA ALA A 41 17.29 7.45 19.12
C ALA A 41 18.19 7.45 20.36
N ASP A 42 17.61 7.26 21.53
CA ASP A 42 18.35 7.16 22.80
C ASP A 42 19.29 5.94 22.84
N ARG A 43 18.81 4.77 22.37
CA ARG A 43 19.59 3.52 22.36
C ARG A 43 20.84 3.59 21.47
N PHE A 44 20.69 4.21 20.29
CA PHE A 44 21.77 4.27 19.29
C PHE A 44 22.52 5.58 19.33
N ASP A 45 22.18 6.50 20.25
CA ASP A 45 22.76 7.84 20.37
C ASP A 45 22.78 8.58 19.02
N ILE A 46 21.59 8.65 18.38
CA ILE A 46 21.44 9.21 17.04
C ILE A 46 20.45 10.38 16.98
N SER A 47 20.71 11.28 16.03
CA SER A 47 19.78 12.39 15.76
C SER A 47 18.47 11.91 15.15
N ALA A 48 17.43 12.74 15.27
CA ALA A 48 16.12 12.49 14.61
C ALA A 48 16.26 12.35 13.09
N ALA A 49 17.17 13.11 12.46
CA ALA A 49 17.46 12.99 11.02
C ALA A 49 18.03 11.59 10.68
N THR A 50 18.97 11.07 11.49
CA THR A 50 19.51 9.72 11.29
C THR A 50 18.44 8.67 11.50
N LEU A 51 17.56 8.82 12.50
CA LEU A 51 16.43 7.93 12.72
C LEU A 51 15.46 7.91 11.53
N ALA A 52 15.18 9.08 10.93
CA ALA A 52 14.34 9.19 9.74
C ALA A 52 14.92 8.38 8.56
N THR A 53 16.24 8.29 8.43
CA THR A 53 16.90 7.49 7.37
C THR A 53 16.54 6.01 7.45
N PHE A 54 16.31 5.45 8.64
CA PHE A 54 15.90 4.04 8.83
C PHE A 54 14.54 3.79 8.16
N THR A 55 13.58 4.69 8.37
CA THR A 55 12.26 4.61 7.76
C THR A 55 12.33 4.81 6.25
N VAL A 56 13.12 5.78 5.80
CA VAL A 56 13.32 6.05 4.36
C VAL A 56 13.99 4.86 3.69
N ALA A 57 15.05 4.28 4.28
CA ALA A 57 15.73 3.10 3.74
C ALA A 57 14.75 1.91 3.62
N GLN A 58 13.97 1.65 4.66
CA GLN A 58 12.96 0.59 4.64
C GLN A 58 11.91 0.80 3.54
N LEU A 59 11.36 2.01 3.43
CA LEU A 59 10.35 2.33 2.41
C LEU A 59 10.94 2.34 0.99
N ALA A 60 12.18 2.80 0.81
CA ALA A 60 12.87 2.77 -0.47
C ALA A 60 13.11 1.33 -0.95
N VAL A 61 13.59 0.46 -0.05
CA VAL A 61 13.74 -0.97 -0.34
C VAL A 61 12.39 -1.61 -0.65
N TYR A 62 11.36 -1.33 0.16
CA TYR A 62 10.00 -1.78 -0.11
C TYR A 62 9.53 -1.37 -1.50
N ALA A 63 9.67 -0.10 -1.87
CA ALA A 63 9.24 0.42 -3.16
C ALA A 63 10.04 -0.18 -4.33
N ALA A 64 11.37 -0.28 -4.20
CA ALA A 64 12.25 -0.88 -5.21
C ALA A 64 11.91 -2.36 -5.46
N MET A 65 11.51 -3.08 -4.42
CA MET A 65 11.18 -4.49 -4.50
C MET A 65 9.79 -4.79 -5.09
N GLN A 66 8.91 -3.80 -5.27
CA GLN A 66 7.54 -4.05 -5.74
C GLN A 66 7.49 -4.74 -7.11
N VAL A 67 8.31 -4.27 -8.07
CA VAL A 67 8.36 -4.87 -9.40
C VAL A 67 9.09 -6.23 -9.38
N PRO A 68 10.29 -6.38 -8.81
CA PRO A 68 10.93 -7.68 -8.63
C PRO A 68 10.04 -8.72 -7.94
N VAL A 69 9.40 -8.33 -6.83
CA VAL A 69 8.52 -9.24 -6.09
C VAL A 69 7.28 -9.60 -6.91
N GLY A 70 6.73 -8.67 -7.71
CA GLY A 70 5.64 -8.97 -8.64
C GLY A 70 6.00 -10.09 -9.62
N VAL A 71 7.20 -10.05 -10.20
CA VAL A 71 7.73 -11.09 -11.08
C VAL A 71 7.98 -12.42 -10.34
N LEU A 72 8.58 -12.34 -9.15
CA LEU A 72 8.80 -13.53 -8.31
C LEU A 72 7.48 -14.17 -7.91
N LEU A 73 6.44 -13.35 -7.66
CA LEU A 73 5.10 -13.80 -7.32
C LEU A 73 4.46 -14.59 -8.48
N ASP A 74 4.58 -14.09 -9.70
CA ASP A 74 4.07 -14.77 -10.88
C ASP A 74 4.76 -16.13 -11.11
N ARG A 75 6.05 -16.22 -10.76
CA ARG A 75 6.86 -17.44 -10.90
C ARG A 75 6.70 -18.44 -9.77
N TYR A 76 6.83 -17.99 -8.53
CA TYR A 76 6.94 -18.89 -7.38
C TYR A 76 5.63 -19.04 -6.59
N GLY A 77 4.63 -18.20 -6.87
CA GLY A 77 3.36 -18.18 -6.18
C GLY A 77 3.42 -17.45 -4.83
N SER A 78 2.23 -17.23 -4.27
CA SER A 78 2.04 -16.45 -3.04
C SER A 78 2.61 -17.14 -1.80
N ARG A 79 2.44 -18.48 -1.69
CA ARG A 79 2.88 -19.23 -0.50
C ARG A 79 4.38 -19.10 -0.27
N ARG A 80 5.18 -19.30 -1.33
CA ARG A 80 6.66 -19.23 -1.21
C ARG A 80 7.11 -17.83 -0.86
N LEU A 81 6.49 -16.80 -1.43
CA LEU A 81 6.82 -15.41 -1.15
C LEU A 81 6.41 -15.01 0.28
N LEU A 82 5.24 -15.44 0.77
CA LEU A 82 4.83 -15.20 2.15
C LEU A 82 5.77 -15.87 3.15
N VAL A 83 6.25 -17.09 2.83
CA VAL A 83 7.22 -17.80 3.68
C VAL A 83 8.58 -17.08 3.67
N ALA A 84 9.10 -16.72 2.51
CA ALA A 84 10.38 -16.02 2.39
C ALA A 84 10.30 -14.63 3.06
N GLY A 85 9.24 -13.88 2.78
CA GLY A 85 9.02 -12.55 3.37
C GLY A 85 8.85 -12.60 4.88
N GLY A 86 8.08 -13.58 5.39
CA GLY A 86 7.94 -13.82 6.83
C GLY A 86 9.26 -14.14 7.50
N ALA A 87 10.07 -15.03 6.90
CA ALA A 87 11.40 -15.38 7.41
C ALA A 87 12.35 -14.17 7.44
N LEU A 88 12.34 -13.33 6.40
CA LEU A 88 13.14 -12.09 6.36
C LEU A 88 12.71 -11.10 7.44
N MET A 89 11.40 -10.93 7.67
CA MET A 89 10.89 -10.04 8.72
C MET A 89 11.26 -10.56 10.13
N VAL A 90 11.13 -11.87 10.37
CA VAL A 90 11.56 -12.48 11.65
C VAL A 90 13.06 -12.29 11.87
N ALA A 91 13.89 -12.58 10.87
CA ALA A 91 15.33 -12.35 10.94
C ALA A 91 15.66 -10.87 11.18
N GLY A 92 14.99 -9.96 10.49
CA GLY A 92 15.14 -8.53 10.70
C GLY A 92 14.81 -8.10 12.13
N GLN A 93 13.71 -8.59 12.70
CA GLN A 93 13.36 -8.27 14.10
C GLN A 93 14.33 -8.89 15.11
N LEU A 94 14.82 -10.10 14.87
CA LEU A 94 15.87 -10.71 15.70
C LEU A 94 17.16 -9.88 15.66
N CYS A 95 17.61 -9.48 14.46
CA CYS A 95 18.78 -8.60 14.32
C CYS A 95 18.55 -7.26 15.04
N PHE A 96 17.35 -6.68 14.92
CA PHE A 96 17.03 -5.40 15.56
C PHE A 96 16.95 -5.50 17.08
N ALA A 97 16.50 -6.64 17.61
CA ALA A 97 16.46 -6.91 19.05
C ALA A 97 17.87 -6.89 19.70
N VAL A 98 18.87 -7.39 18.98
CA VAL A 98 20.26 -7.49 19.48
C VAL A 98 21.18 -6.38 18.95
N ALA A 99 20.66 -5.46 18.11
CA ALA A 99 21.46 -4.39 17.55
C ALA A 99 22.01 -3.46 18.63
N THR A 100 23.31 -3.19 18.54
CA THR A 100 24.04 -2.25 19.40
C THR A 100 24.64 -1.09 18.63
N ASP A 101 24.62 -1.15 17.30
CA ASP A 101 25.12 -0.13 16.40
C ASP A 101 24.12 0.21 15.29
N VAL A 102 24.30 1.39 14.69
CA VAL A 102 23.42 1.92 13.63
C VAL A 102 23.44 1.04 12.38
N GLY A 103 24.60 0.47 12.02
CA GLY A 103 24.74 -0.33 10.80
C GLY A 103 23.88 -1.60 10.86
N LEU A 104 23.94 -2.33 11.97
CA LEU A 104 23.11 -3.52 12.19
C LEU A 104 21.63 -3.16 12.29
N ALA A 105 21.29 -2.02 12.92
CA ALA A 105 19.93 -1.54 13.00
C ALA A 105 19.36 -1.20 11.61
N VAL A 106 20.12 -0.53 10.74
CA VAL A 106 19.71 -0.25 9.35
C VAL A 106 19.56 -1.54 8.56
N ALA A 107 20.52 -2.46 8.65
CA ALA A 107 20.44 -3.75 7.97
C ALA A 107 19.20 -4.54 8.40
N ALA A 108 18.85 -4.52 9.67
CA ALA A 108 17.63 -5.13 10.21
C ALA A 108 16.36 -4.50 9.58
N ARG A 109 16.32 -3.18 9.43
CA ARG A 109 15.18 -2.48 8.79
C ARG A 109 15.08 -2.78 7.28
N VAL A 110 16.20 -2.92 6.60
CA VAL A 110 16.25 -3.38 5.20
C VAL A 110 15.67 -4.80 5.08
N LEU A 111 16.02 -5.73 5.96
CA LEU A 111 15.43 -7.08 5.97
C LEU A 111 13.91 -7.05 6.19
N VAL A 112 13.44 -6.22 7.12
CA VAL A 112 12.00 -6.03 7.34
C VAL A 112 11.34 -5.46 6.09
N GLY A 113 11.93 -4.45 5.44
CA GLY A 113 11.43 -3.86 4.20
C GLY A 113 11.35 -4.85 3.04
N LEU A 114 12.38 -5.70 2.87
CA LEU A 114 12.40 -6.78 1.87
C LEU A 114 11.27 -7.78 2.10
N GLY A 115 11.09 -8.22 3.35
CA GLY A 115 10.06 -9.20 3.71
C GLY A 115 8.64 -8.64 3.57
N ASP A 116 8.44 -7.40 4.01
CA ASP A 116 7.16 -6.69 3.92
C ASP A 116 6.72 -6.50 2.45
N ALA A 117 7.66 -6.18 1.55
CA ALA A 117 7.38 -6.03 0.12
C ALA A 117 6.75 -7.28 -0.51
N MET A 118 7.09 -8.47 0.00
CA MET A 118 6.56 -9.74 -0.50
C MET A 118 5.15 -10.05 -0.01
N THR A 119 4.65 -9.35 1.02
CA THR A 119 3.46 -9.79 1.76
C THR A 119 2.17 -9.33 1.12
N PHE A 120 1.95 -8.03 0.97
CA PHE A 120 0.65 -7.48 0.54
C PHE A 120 0.21 -8.00 -0.84
N ILE A 121 1.09 -7.91 -1.83
CA ILE A 121 0.76 -8.34 -3.20
C ILE A 121 0.52 -9.85 -3.29
N SER A 122 1.18 -10.65 -2.44
CA SER A 122 0.95 -12.09 -2.33
C SER A 122 -0.45 -12.39 -1.78
N VAL A 123 -0.90 -11.65 -0.77
CA VAL A 123 -2.26 -11.80 -0.22
C VAL A 123 -3.31 -11.39 -1.24
N LEU A 124 -3.10 -10.28 -1.97
CA LEU A 124 -4.01 -9.86 -3.04
C LEU A 124 -4.13 -10.91 -4.15
N ARG A 125 -3.05 -11.60 -4.50
CA ARG A 125 -3.08 -12.72 -5.45
C ARG A 125 -3.89 -13.90 -4.89
N ILE A 126 -3.72 -14.27 -3.61
CA ILE A 126 -4.55 -15.31 -2.97
C ILE A 126 -6.02 -14.95 -3.09
N VAL A 127 -6.42 -13.71 -2.77
CA VAL A 127 -7.79 -13.24 -2.91
C VAL A 127 -8.29 -13.39 -4.34
N ALA A 128 -7.45 -13.06 -5.35
CA ALA A 128 -7.83 -13.18 -6.75
C ALA A 128 -8.12 -14.62 -7.19
N PHE A 129 -7.37 -15.61 -6.70
CA PHE A 129 -7.53 -17.02 -7.09
C PHE A 129 -8.56 -17.77 -6.26
N TRP A 130 -8.71 -17.45 -4.97
CA TRP A 130 -9.61 -18.15 -4.07
C TRP A 130 -11.03 -17.58 -4.06
N PHE A 131 -11.20 -16.31 -4.44
CA PHE A 131 -12.48 -15.60 -4.43
C PHE A 131 -12.73 -14.86 -5.74
N PRO A 132 -12.94 -15.58 -6.85
CA PRO A 132 -13.25 -14.95 -8.13
C PRO A 132 -14.63 -14.26 -8.10
N GLY A 133 -14.83 -13.29 -8.99
CA GLY A 133 -16.11 -12.62 -9.19
C GLY A 133 -16.40 -11.46 -8.23
N ARG A 134 -17.67 -11.23 -7.92
CA ARG A 134 -18.16 -10.01 -7.23
C ARG A 134 -17.64 -9.81 -5.80
N ARG A 135 -17.22 -10.87 -5.11
CA ARG A 135 -16.69 -10.80 -3.73
C ARG A 135 -15.23 -10.32 -3.68
N ASN A 136 -14.52 -10.38 -4.77
CA ASN A 136 -13.10 -10.07 -4.81
C ASN A 136 -12.78 -8.62 -4.41
N PRO A 137 -13.43 -7.57 -4.94
CA PRO A 137 -13.14 -6.19 -4.54
C PRO A 137 -13.34 -5.93 -3.04
N MET A 138 -14.38 -6.54 -2.45
CA MET A 138 -14.65 -6.43 -1.01
C MET A 138 -13.52 -7.05 -0.19
N LEU A 139 -13.07 -8.26 -0.54
CA LEU A 139 -11.99 -8.94 0.19
C LEU A 139 -10.64 -8.23 0.03
N VAL A 140 -10.38 -7.62 -1.13
CA VAL A 140 -9.19 -6.77 -1.33
C VAL A 140 -9.24 -5.57 -0.40
N GLN A 141 -10.36 -4.87 -0.32
CA GLN A 141 -10.53 -3.73 0.59
C GLN A 141 -10.41 -4.17 2.05
N LEU A 142 -11.09 -5.26 2.44
CA LEU A 142 -10.97 -5.82 3.78
C LEU A 142 -9.53 -6.20 4.11
N THR A 143 -8.78 -6.77 3.16
CA THR A 143 -7.38 -7.10 3.34
C THR A 143 -6.56 -5.84 3.63
N GLY A 144 -6.70 -4.80 2.79
CA GLY A 144 -6.00 -3.53 2.98
C GLY A 144 -6.34 -2.85 4.31
N THR A 145 -7.62 -2.84 4.65
CA THR A 145 -8.13 -2.18 5.84
C THR A 145 -7.79 -2.94 7.13
N LEU A 146 -8.09 -4.24 7.20
CA LEU A 146 -7.79 -5.07 8.38
C LEU A 146 -6.29 -5.24 8.61
N GLY A 147 -5.48 -5.14 7.56
CA GLY A 147 -4.02 -5.10 7.69
C GLY A 147 -3.53 -3.99 8.61
N GLN A 148 -4.24 -2.84 8.66
CA GLN A 148 -3.88 -1.72 9.53
C GLN A 148 -4.02 -2.03 11.05
N LEU A 149 -4.70 -3.12 11.42
CA LEU A 149 -4.68 -3.60 12.82
C LEU A 149 -3.25 -3.90 13.30
N GLY A 150 -2.33 -4.21 12.38
CA GLY A 150 -0.91 -4.35 12.71
C GLY A 150 -0.29 -3.09 13.31
N ALA A 151 -0.69 -1.91 12.84
CA ALA A 151 -0.23 -0.65 13.41
C ALA A 151 -0.71 -0.46 14.87
N VAL A 152 -1.94 -0.87 15.17
CA VAL A 152 -2.50 -0.82 16.54
C VAL A 152 -1.74 -1.78 17.46
N LEU A 153 -1.43 -2.99 16.99
CA LEU A 153 -0.61 -3.96 17.75
C LEU A 153 0.81 -3.41 18.02
N GLY A 154 1.37 -2.64 17.10
CA GLY A 154 2.65 -1.94 17.31
C GLY A 154 2.53 -0.82 18.34
N ALA A 155 1.51 0.02 18.23
CA ALA A 155 1.38 1.22 19.03
C ALA A 155 1.09 0.94 20.53
N VAL A 156 0.42 -0.14 20.88
CA VAL A 156 0.01 -0.41 22.26
C VAL A 156 0.80 -1.60 22.87
N PRO A 157 0.67 -2.85 22.42
CA PRO A 157 1.35 -3.98 23.06
C PRO A 157 2.89 -3.89 22.99
N LEU A 158 3.45 -3.46 21.84
CA LEU A 158 4.89 -3.39 21.68
C LEU A 158 5.51 -2.30 22.56
N VAL A 159 4.90 -1.11 22.60
CA VAL A 159 5.36 0.00 23.45
C VAL A 159 5.23 -0.35 24.93
N ALA A 160 4.14 -0.98 25.34
CA ALA A 160 3.98 -1.46 26.71
C ALA A 160 5.08 -2.46 27.06
N LEU A 161 5.38 -3.44 26.21
CA LEU A 161 6.43 -4.43 26.42
C LEU A 161 7.81 -3.76 26.48
N LEU A 162 8.05 -2.76 25.61
CA LEU A 162 9.30 -1.99 25.60
C LEU A 162 9.55 -1.27 26.93
N HIS A 163 8.54 -0.58 27.46
CA HIS A 163 8.67 0.18 28.72
C HIS A 163 8.76 -0.73 29.96
N HIS A 164 8.12 -1.93 29.93
CA HIS A 164 8.16 -2.85 31.07
C HIS A 164 9.34 -3.78 31.08
N ALA A 165 9.78 -4.26 29.92
CA ALA A 165 10.80 -5.32 29.81
C ALA A 165 12.07 -4.86 29.06
N GLY A 166 12.06 -3.68 28.47
CA GLY A 166 13.19 -3.14 27.71
C GLY A 166 13.24 -3.57 26.24
N TRP A 167 14.24 -3.06 25.53
CA TRP A 167 14.39 -3.19 24.08
C TRP A 167 14.44 -4.64 23.58
N THR A 168 15.39 -5.40 24.07
CA THR A 168 15.63 -6.77 23.56
C THR A 168 14.41 -7.69 23.73
N PRO A 169 13.77 -7.79 24.91
CA PRO A 169 12.54 -8.57 25.06
C PRO A 169 11.38 -8.09 24.19
N ALA A 170 11.23 -6.77 23.97
CA ALA A 170 10.18 -6.24 23.13
C ALA A 170 10.32 -6.70 21.68
N PHE A 171 11.51 -6.59 21.09
CA PHE A 171 11.75 -6.99 19.71
C PHE A 171 11.90 -8.51 19.54
N LEU A 172 12.32 -9.27 20.56
CA LEU A 172 12.20 -10.72 20.57
C LEU A 172 10.72 -11.16 20.58
N GLY A 173 9.87 -10.50 21.34
CA GLY A 173 8.41 -10.71 21.32
C GLY A 173 7.82 -10.43 19.94
N ALA A 174 8.25 -9.35 19.29
CA ALA A 174 7.87 -9.05 17.92
C ALA A 174 8.30 -10.15 16.94
N ALA A 175 9.54 -10.63 17.05
CA ALA A 175 10.05 -11.74 16.24
C ALA A 175 9.26 -13.04 16.48
N ALA A 176 8.93 -13.36 17.75
CA ALA A 176 8.12 -14.54 18.12
C ALA A 176 6.70 -14.48 17.52
N LEU A 177 6.05 -13.30 17.54
CA LEU A 177 4.77 -13.08 16.84
C LEU A 177 4.92 -13.38 15.34
N GLY A 178 5.95 -12.84 14.70
CA GLY A 178 6.24 -13.10 13.29
C GLY A 178 6.47 -14.59 13.00
N ALA A 179 7.23 -15.29 13.84
CA ALA A 179 7.50 -16.72 13.72
C ALA A 179 6.23 -17.57 13.87
N THR A 180 5.32 -17.18 14.78
CA THR A 180 4.03 -17.86 14.96
C THR A 180 3.17 -17.73 13.71
N VAL A 181 3.07 -16.51 13.16
CA VAL A 181 2.33 -16.26 11.91
C VAL A 181 2.98 -16.99 10.73
N LEU A 182 4.30 -16.99 10.63
CA LEU A 182 5.05 -17.73 9.60
C LEU A 182 4.73 -19.23 9.65
N THR A 183 4.68 -19.83 10.83
CA THR A 183 4.31 -21.24 11.02
C THR A 183 2.90 -21.51 10.53
N ALA A 184 1.94 -20.64 10.85
CA ALA A 184 0.57 -20.72 10.33
C ALA A 184 0.53 -20.62 8.79
N VAL A 185 1.30 -19.71 8.19
CA VAL A 185 1.43 -19.57 6.73
C VAL A 185 1.93 -20.87 6.09
N VAL A 186 3.00 -21.46 6.63
CA VAL A 186 3.55 -22.72 6.14
C VAL A 186 2.51 -23.87 6.21
N ALA A 187 1.75 -23.93 7.30
CA ALA A 187 0.77 -24.99 7.52
C ALA A 187 -0.47 -24.84 6.62
N VAL A 188 -1.03 -23.64 6.51
CA VAL A 188 -2.40 -23.42 5.98
C VAL A 188 -2.40 -22.85 4.55
N VAL A 189 -1.50 -21.91 4.23
CA VAL A 189 -1.58 -21.19 2.96
C VAL A 189 -1.29 -22.09 1.76
N ARG A 190 -2.13 -21.96 0.74
CA ARG A 190 -1.98 -22.59 -0.58
C ARG A 190 -2.25 -21.55 -1.66
N ASP A 191 -1.54 -21.65 -2.79
CA ASP A 191 -1.62 -20.64 -3.87
C ASP A 191 -2.99 -20.64 -4.56
N THR A 192 -3.54 -21.83 -4.81
CA THR A 192 -4.79 -22.02 -5.55
C THR A 192 -5.64 -23.11 -4.89
N PRO A 193 -6.97 -23.11 -5.10
CA PRO A 193 -7.86 -24.16 -4.58
C PRO A 193 -7.60 -25.55 -5.21
N HIS A 194 -7.09 -25.57 -6.44
CA HIS A 194 -6.73 -26.80 -7.16
C HIS A 194 -5.21 -26.84 -7.36
N ARG A 195 -4.62 -28.04 -7.43
CA ARG A 195 -3.22 -28.19 -7.83
C ARG A 195 -3.07 -27.68 -9.26
N GLY A 196 -2.62 -26.44 -9.43
CA GLY A 196 -2.23 -25.91 -10.73
C GLY A 196 -0.97 -26.61 -11.25
N PRO A 197 -0.67 -26.46 -12.55
CA PRO A 197 0.58 -26.98 -13.11
C PRO A 197 1.75 -26.48 -12.26
N ALA A 198 2.74 -27.36 -12.03
CA ALA A 198 3.97 -27.01 -11.34
C ALA A 198 4.58 -25.76 -11.95
N ALA A 199 5.20 -24.91 -11.12
CA ALA A 199 5.89 -23.73 -11.59
C ALA A 199 6.80 -24.14 -12.75
N GLY A 200 6.54 -23.60 -13.94
CA GLY A 200 7.36 -23.85 -15.12
C GLY A 200 8.80 -23.40 -14.88
N SER A 201 9.71 -23.84 -15.76
CA SER A 201 11.12 -23.39 -15.74
C SER A 201 11.23 -21.88 -15.56
N ALA A 202 12.32 -21.43 -14.91
CA ALA A 202 12.59 -20.02 -14.67
C ALA A 202 12.34 -19.18 -15.92
N PRO A 203 11.46 -18.18 -15.92
CA PRO A 203 11.38 -17.30 -17.05
C PRO A 203 12.73 -16.61 -17.21
N ASP A 204 13.29 -16.69 -18.39
CA ASP A 204 14.43 -15.91 -18.81
C ASP A 204 14.17 -14.40 -18.59
N LEU A 205 15.20 -13.62 -18.33
CA LEU A 205 15.11 -12.16 -18.12
C LEU A 205 14.37 -11.47 -19.28
N THR A 206 14.50 -11.97 -20.49
CA THR A 206 13.76 -11.48 -21.67
C THR A 206 12.26 -11.69 -21.54
N THR A 207 11.84 -12.84 -21.01
CA THR A 207 10.43 -13.15 -20.73
C THR A 207 9.89 -12.26 -19.62
N VAL A 208 10.64 -12.04 -18.54
CA VAL A 208 10.28 -11.11 -17.45
C VAL A 208 10.10 -9.70 -17.98
N ARG A 209 11.08 -9.19 -18.74
CA ARG A 209 11.00 -7.86 -19.36
C ARG A 209 9.79 -7.74 -20.28
N ARG A 210 9.48 -8.78 -21.04
CA ARG A 210 8.31 -8.84 -21.93
C ARG A 210 7.00 -8.81 -21.14
N GLN A 211 6.90 -9.55 -20.04
CA GLN A 211 5.72 -9.55 -19.16
C GLN A 211 5.49 -8.18 -18.52
N LEU A 212 6.54 -7.55 -18.00
CA LEU A 212 6.48 -6.19 -17.43
C LEU A 212 6.08 -5.16 -18.50
N ALA A 213 6.69 -5.22 -19.68
CA ALA A 213 6.33 -4.35 -20.80
C ALA A 213 4.87 -4.55 -21.22
N ALA A 214 4.41 -5.80 -21.28
CA ALA A 214 3.02 -6.13 -21.62
C ALA A 214 2.03 -5.67 -20.52
N ALA A 215 2.38 -5.77 -19.24
CA ALA A 215 1.58 -5.25 -18.13
C ALA A 215 1.53 -3.72 -18.18
N TRP A 216 2.67 -3.06 -18.39
CA TRP A 216 2.76 -1.60 -18.53
C TRP A 216 2.02 -1.07 -19.76
N ALA A 217 2.04 -1.80 -20.88
CA ALA A 217 1.33 -1.42 -22.10
C ALA A 217 -0.21 -1.34 -21.90
N GLN A 218 -0.77 -2.04 -20.90
CA GLN A 218 -2.18 -2.00 -20.61
C GLN A 218 -2.59 -0.64 -20.01
N PRO A 219 -3.56 0.08 -20.59
CA PRO A 219 -3.99 1.37 -20.06
C PRO A 219 -4.60 1.26 -18.67
N GLY A 220 -5.21 0.11 -18.33
CA GLY A 220 -5.73 -0.16 -17.00
C GLY A 220 -4.64 -0.29 -15.94
N THR A 221 -3.48 -0.86 -16.24
CA THR A 221 -2.34 -0.91 -15.33
C THR A 221 -1.81 0.49 -15.01
N ARG A 222 -1.65 1.33 -16.04
CA ARG A 222 -1.23 2.73 -15.87
C ARG A 222 -2.28 3.54 -15.11
N LEU A 223 -3.56 3.35 -15.42
CA LEU A 223 -4.65 3.97 -14.65
C LEU A 223 -4.59 3.54 -13.18
N GLY A 224 -4.37 2.26 -12.91
CA GLY A 224 -4.24 1.73 -11.56
C GLY A 224 -3.07 2.34 -10.81
N MET A 225 -1.89 2.43 -11.43
CA MET A 225 -0.69 3.03 -10.86
C MET A 225 -0.93 4.50 -10.48
N TRP A 226 -1.50 5.29 -11.38
CA TRP A 226 -1.76 6.70 -11.12
C TRP A 226 -2.92 6.92 -10.13
N THR A 227 -3.88 5.98 -10.07
CA THR A 227 -4.91 5.95 -9.01
C THR A 227 -4.28 5.75 -7.64
N HIS A 228 -3.37 4.77 -7.53
CA HIS A 228 -2.65 4.49 -6.29
C HIS A 228 -1.72 5.64 -5.92
N PHE A 229 -1.02 6.22 -6.91
CA PHE A 229 -0.20 7.41 -6.75
C PHE A 229 -0.99 8.56 -6.11
N VAL A 230 -2.10 8.98 -6.73
CA VAL A 230 -2.80 10.22 -6.36
C VAL A 230 -3.58 10.11 -5.04
N ALA A 231 -4.03 8.91 -4.68
CA ALA A 231 -4.89 8.72 -3.52
C ALA A 231 -4.13 8.36 -2.24
N GLN A 232 -2.95 7.69 -2.31
CA GLN A 232 -2.29 7.13 -1.14
C GLN A 232 -1.44 8.14 -0.37
N PHE A 233 -0.61 8.92 -1.06
CA PHE A 233 0.57 9.57 -0.48
C PHE A 233 0.25 10.51 0.69
N SER A 234 -0.79 11.35 0.59
CA SER A 234 -1.09 12.36 1.61
C SER A 234 -1.42 11.73 2.96
N GLY A 235 -2.35 10.76 2.98
CA GLY A 235 -2.70 10.04 4.20
C GLY A 235 -1.55 9.22 4.77
N SER A 236 -0.79 8.54 3.90
CA SER A 236 0.36 7.73 4.32
C SER A 236 1.47 8.56 4.94
N VAL A 237 1.84 9.68 4.33
CA VAL A 237 2.90 10.57 4.82
C VAL A 237 2.50 11.24 6.14
N PHE A 238 1.22 11.62 6.24
CA PHE A 238 0.68 12.16 7.48
C PHE A 238 0.70 11.11 8.61
N ALA A 239 0.26 9.89 8.35
CA ALA A 239 0.22 8.84 9.37
C ALA A 239 1.61 8.32 9.77
N LEU A 240 2.57 8.24 8.80
CA LEU A 240 3.86 7.58 9.03
C LEU A 240 4.92 8.50 9.64
N LEU A 241 4.91 9.81 9.31
CA LEU A 241 6.03 10.66 9.70
C LEU A 241 5.61 12.09 10.05
N TRP A 242 5.00 12.83 9.12
CA TRP A 242 4.86 14.28 9.25
C TRP A 242 3.59 14.76 9.95
N GLY A 243 2.61 13.90 10.19
CA GLY A 243 1.35 14.29 10.85
C GLY A 243 1.54 14.62 12.32
N TYR A 244 2.29 13.80 13.07
CA TYR A 244 2.55 14.07 14.48
C TYR A 244 3.33 15.38 14.69
N PRO A 245 4.47 15.63 14.01
CA PRO A 245 5.16 16.93 14.10
C PRO A 245 4.29 18.12 13.69
N PHE A 246 3.49 17.99 12.63
CA PHE A 246 2.56 19.03 12.23
C PHE A 246 1.54 19.38 13.32
N LEU A 247 0.96 18.36 13.97
CA LEU A 247 -0.03 18.57 15.03
C LEU A 247 0.61 19.15 16.30
N VAL A 248 1.76 18.63 16.72
CA VAL A 248 2.40 19.04 17.98
C VAL A 248 3.17 20.37 17.81
N GLN A 249 4.02 20.47 16.80
CA GLN A 249 4.88 21.64 16.62
C GLN A 249 4.17 22.74 15.84
N GLY A 250 3.53 22.41 14.71
CA GLY A 250 2.82 23.38 13.89
C GLY A 250 1.53 23.88 14.51
N GLN A 251 0.65 22.96 14.92
CA GLN A 251 -0.66 23.31 15.50
C GLN A 251 -0.62 23.49 17.02
N GLN A 252 0.53 23.21 17.68
CA GLN A 252 0.73 23.34 19.13
C GLN A 252 -0.29 22.52 19.96
N MET A 253 -0.65 21.34 19.47
CA MET A 253 -1.47 20.40 20.20
C MET A 253 -0.66 19.68 21.27
N THR A 254 -1.34 19.24 22.33
CA THR A 254 -0.70 18.33 23.29
C THR A 254 -0.36 16.99 22.61
N PRO A 255 0.71 16.30 23.03
CA PRO A 255 1.08 14.98 22.52
C PRO A 255 -0.10 13.98 22.54
N THR A 256 -0.87 13.97 23.62
CA THR A 256 -2.04 13.10 23.77
C THR A 256 -3.14 13.41 22.75
N ALA A 257 -3.45 14.69 22.52
CA ALA A 257 -4.46 15.09 21.53
C ALA A 257 -4.02 14.74 20.10
N ALA A 258 -2.73 14.95 19.77
CA ALA A 258 -2.17 14.58 18.48
C ALA A 258 -2.24 13.05 18.24
N ALA A 259 -1.85 12.25 19.24
CA ALA A 259 -1.94 10.78 19.17
C ALA A 259 -3.40 10.32 19.02
N SER A 260 -4.35 10.97 19.72
CA SER A 260 -5.78 10.67 19.60
C SER A 260 -6.31 10.92 18.18
N LEU A 261 -5.89 11.99 17.51
CA LEU A 261 -6.26 12.27 16.12
C LEU A 261 -5.69 11.23 15.14
N LEU A 262 -4.45 10.80 15.32
CA LEU A 262 -3.86 9.73 14.48
C LEU A 262 -4.56 8.38 14.69
N THR A 263 -4.96 8.10 15.95
CA THR A 263 -5.78 6.92 16.27
C THR A 263 -7.15 7.01 15.61
N LEU A 264 -7.81 8.17 15.70
CA LEU A 264 -9.09 8.42 15.03
C LEU A 264 -8.98 8.22 13.51
N MET A 265 -7.91 8.72 12.88
CA MET A 265 -7.64 8.51 11.46
C MET A 265 -7.58 7.01 11.11
N THR A 266 -6.88 6.22 11.93
CA THR A 266 -6.75 4.77 11.73
C THR A 266 -8.11 4.08 11.84
N LEU A 267 -8.89 4.37 12.89
CA LEU A 267 -10.22 3.80 13.11
C LEU A 267 -11.20 4.21 12.00
N ALA A 268 -11.16 5.47 11.57
CA ALA A 268 -11.98 5.96 10.47
C ALA A 268 -11.60 5.29 9.14
N SER A 269 -10.32 4.98 8.91
CA SER A 269 -9.88 4.23 7.73
C SER A 269 -10.43 2.80 7.71
N LEU A 270 -10.52 2.15 8.89
CA LEU A 270 -11.18 0.85 9.02
C LEU A 270 -12.66 0.91 8.60
N ALA A 271 -13.36 1.97 8.99
CA ALA A 271 -14.77 2.17 8.62
C ALA A 271 -14.94 2.58 7.13
N ALA A 272 -14.02 3.37 6.58
CA ALA A 272 -14.07 3.81 5.19
C ALA A 272 -13.88 2.66 4.18
N GLY A 273 -13.11 1.62 4.53
CA GLY A 273 -12.84 0.47 3.65
C GLY A 273 -14.09 -0.20 3.09
N PRO A 274 -15.02 -0.69 3.92
CA PRO A 274 -16.28 -1.30 3.47
C PRO A 274 -17.14 -0.35 2.62
N VAL A 275 -17.18 0.94 2.93
CA VAL A 275 -17.92 1.95 2.17
C VAL A 275 -17.36 2.07 0.75
N VAL A 276 -16.05 2.23 0.63
CA VAL A 276 -15.37 2.31 -0.67
C VAL A 276 -15.55 1.01 -1.45
N ALA A 277 -15.43 -0.15 -0.81
CA ALA A 277 -15.66 -1.45 -1.43
C ALA A 277 -17.08 -1.57 -1.99
N HIS A 278 -18.10 -1.18 -1.21
CA HIS A 278 -19.50 -1.19 -1.63
C HIS A 278 -19.72 -0.28 -2.85
N LEU A 279 -19.20 0.94 -2.81
CA LEU A 279 -19.32 1.89 -3.92
C LEU A 279 -18.61 1.39 -5.19
N CYS A 280 -17.44 0.76 -5.07
CA CYS A 280 -16.73 0.15 -6.20
C CYS A 280 -17.48 -1.03 -6.81
N ALA A 281 -18.11 -1.86 -5.99
CA ALA A 281 -18.91 -2.98 -6.46
C ALA A 281 -20.20 -2.53 -7.15
N ARG A 282 -20.86 -1.51 -6.60
CA ARG A 282 -22.12 -0.98 -7.14
C ARG A 282 -21.92 -0.14 -8.42
N TYR A 283 -20.79 0.57 -8.53
CA TYR A 283 -20.51 1.48 -9.65
C TYR A 283 -19.16 1.19 -10.31
N PRO A 284 -18.95 0.03 -10.93
CA PRO A 284 -17.64 -0.41 -11.44
C PRO A 284 -17.05 0.52 -12.50
N LEU A 285 -17.88 1.21 -13.29
CA LEU A 285 -17.44 2.19 -14.30
C LEU A 285 -17.11 3.57 -13.72
N ARG A 286 -17.48 3.84 -12.45
CA ARG A 286 -17.28 5.12 -11.78
C ARG A 286 -16.12 5.11 -10.77
N ARG A 287 -15.35 4.03 -10.67
CA ARG A 287 -14.20 3.89 -9.73
C ARG A 287 -13.24 5.09 -9.79
N SER A 288 -12.88 5.55 -11.00
CA SER A 288 -11.99 6.72 -11.16
C SER A 288 -12.63 8.04 -10.70
N VAL A 289 -13.96 8.17 -10.75
CA VAL A 289 -14.67 9.34 -10.21
C VAL A 289 -14.57 9.33 -8.68
N LEU A 290 -14.76 8.16 -8.06
CA LEU A 290 -14.62 8.01 -6.60
C LEU A 290 -13.20 8.38 -6.14
N VAL A 291 -12.17 7.90 -6.83
CA VAL A 291 -10.76 8.26 -6.53
C VAL A 291 -10.54 9.77 -6.62
N LEU A 292 -10.99 10.40 -7.72
CA LEU A 292 -10.84 11.84 -7.89
C LEU A 292 -11.65 12.64 -6.87
N ALA A 293 -12.82 12.14 -6.44
CA ALA A 293 -13.61 12.76 -5.38
C ALA A 293 -12.90 12.71 -4.03
N VAL A 294 -12.32 11.56 -3.66
CA VAL A 294 -11.49 11.42 -2.44
C VAL A 294 -10.28 12.37 -2.50
N THR A 295 -9.58 12.40 -3.63
CA THR A 295 -8.44 13.30 -3.84
C THR A 295 -8.86 14.77 -3.72
N ALA A 296 -9.95 15.17 -4.36
CA ALA A 296 -10.45 16.54 -4.33
C ALA A 296 -10.91 16.95 -2.91
N ALA A 297 -11.59 16.05 -2.19
CA ALA A 297 -11.95 16.28 -0.79
C ALA A 297 -10.72 16.48 0.09
N THR A 298 -9.69 15.62 -0.09
CA THR A 298 -8.42 15.73 0.64
C THR A 298 -7.71 17.05 0.34
N ALA A 299 -7.59 17.40 -0.94
CA ALA A 299 -6.97 18.66 -1.35
C ALA A 299 -7.77 19.87 -0.83
N GLY A 300 -9.10 19.80 -0.88
CA GLY A 300 -9.99 20.88 -0.38
C GLY A 300 -9.82 21.12 1.13
N VAL A 301 -9.86 20.06 1.93
CA VAL A 301 -9.66 20.18 3.39
C VAL A 301 -8.26 20.71 3.72
N TRP A 302 -7.22 20.20 3.04
CA TRP A 302 -5.87 20.75 3.21
C TRP A 302 -5.79 22.22 2.81
N ALA A 303 -6.44 22.66 1.72
CA ALA A 303 -6.48 24.08 1.35
C ALA A 303 -7.04 24.94 2.49
N VAL A 304 -8.14 24.51 3.11
CA VAL A 304 -8.75 25.22 4.24
C VAL A 304 -7.80 25.24 5.45
N VAL A 305 -7.17 24.12 5.79
CA VAL A 305 -6.23 24.02 6.93
C VAL A 305 -4.99 24.91 6.71
N LEU A 306 -4.42 24.89 5.51
CA LEU A 306 -3.22 25.66 5.19
C LEU A 306 -3.49 27.18 5.08
N ALA A 307 -4.68 27.56 4.61
CA ALA A 307 -5.11 28.95 4.49
C ALA A 307 -5.72 29.52 5.79
N TRP A 308 -5.93 28.69 6.81
CA TRP A 308 -6.58 29.13 8.06
C TRP A 308 -5.75 30.22 8.76
N PRO A 309 -6.38 31.35 9.18
CA PRO A 309 -5.66 32.41 9.88
C PRO A 309 -5.22 31.91 11.27
N GLY A 310 -3.92 31.74 11.47
CA GLY A 310 -3.36 31.16 12.70
C GLY A 310 -3.49 29.64 12.75
N ARG A 311 -3.66 29.06 13.95
CA ARG A 311 -3.81 27.64 14.18
C ARG A 311 -5.21 27.19 13.77
N ALA A 312 -5.30 26.04 13.08
CA ALA A 312 -6.58 25.48 12.71
C ALA A 312 -7.36 25.03 13.96
N PRO A 313 -8.67 25.26 14.04
CA PRO A 313 -9.47 24.82 15.18
C PRO A 313 -9.56 23.31 15.23
N GLY A 314 -9.71 22.74 16.43
CA GLY A 314 -9.71 21.28 16.63
C GLY A 314 -10.72 20.52 15.74
N TRP A 315 -11.93 21.09 15.53
CA TRP A 315 -12.92 20.47 14.66
C TRP A 315 -12.43 20.33 13.20
N LEU A 316 -11.65 21.30 12.70
CA LEU A 316 -11.11 21.25 11.33
C LEU A 316 -10.02 20.19 11.22
N LEU A 317 -9.19 20.02 12.24
CA LEU A 317 -8.19 18.95 12.31
C LEU A 317 -8.84 17.56 12.41
N VAL A 318 -9.98 17.44 13.12
CA VAL A 318 -10.82 16.23 13.10
C VAL A 318 -11.33 15.94 11.68
N VAL A 319 -11.88 16.93 10.98
CA VAL A 319 -12.32 16.78 9.59
C VAL A 319 -11.16 16.36 8.69
N LEU A 320 -9.98 16.97 8.87
CA LEU A 320 -8.77 16.60 8.11
C LEU A 320 -8.45 15.11 8.25
N VAL A 321 -8.34 14.60 9.47
CA VAL A 321 -7.98 13.18 9.70
C VAL A 321 -9.07 12.21 9.23
N LEU A 322 -10.35 12.58 9.32
CA LEU A 322 -11.46 11.78 8.78
C LEU A 322 -11.43 11.69 7.25
N VAL A 323 -11.09 12.78 6.57
CA VAL A 323 -10.96 12.78 5.10
C VAL A 323 -9.70 12.04 4.67
N LEU A 324 -8.57 12.23 5.36
CA LEU A 324 -7.33 11.48 5.12
C LEU A 324 -7.51 9.97 5.30
N ALA A 325 -8.39 9.56 6.19
CA ALA A 325 -8.70 8.16 6.44
C ALA A 325 -9.24 7.42 5.19
N ALA A 326 -9.88 8.13 4.26
CA ALA A 326 -10.36 7.55 3.01
C ALA A 326 -9.26 7.31 1.96
N ASN A 327 -8.06 7.87 2.15
CA ASN A 327 -6.99 7.81 1.16
C ASN A 327 -6.48 6.38 0.94
N GLY A 328 -6.25 5.62 2.02
CA GLY A 328 -5.85 4.21 1.94
C GLY A 328 -6.87 3.38 1.16
N PRO A 329 -8.12 3.27 1.60
CA PRO A 329 -9.19 2.58 0.87
C PRO A 329 -9.36 3.07 -0.58
N GLY A 330 -9.29 4.38 -0.83
CA GLY A 330 -9.36 4.96 -2.16
C GLY A 330 -8.21 4.52 -3.07
N SER A 331 -7.02 4.40 -2.54
CA SER A 331 -5.82 4.00 -3.30
C SER A 331 -5.87 2.53 -3.74
N VAL A 332 -6.48 1.66 -2.94
CA VAL A 332 -6.62 0.22 -3.22
C VAL A 332 -7.44 -0.04 -4.49
N ILE A 333 -8.28 0.89 -4.93
CA ILE A 333 -9.00 0.85 -6.22
C ILE A 333 -8.03 0.66 -7.40
N GLY A 334 -6.80 1.13 -7.28
CA GLY A 334 -5.76 0.95 -8.30
C GLY A 334 -5.50 -0.52 -8.65
N PHE A 335 -5.55 -1.41 -7.67
CA PHE A 335 -5.35 -2.85 -7.87
C PHE A 335 -6.52 -3.52 -8.60
N ASP A 336 -7.73 -2.97 -8.50
CA ASP A 336 -8.88 -3.46 -9.27
C ASP A 336 -8.70 -3.22 -10.77
N TYR A 337 -8.08 -2.11 -11.15
CA TYR A 337 -7.73 -1.86 -12.55
C TYR A 337 -6.67 -2.84 -13.05
N ALA A 338 -5.61 -3.10 -12.26
CA ALA A 338 -4.59 -4.07 -12.64
C ALA A 338 -5.21 -5.44 -12.96
N ARG A 339 -6.13 -5.90 -12.14
CA ARG A 339 -6.83 -7.18 -12.34
C ARG A 339 -7.81 -7.19 -13.50
N THR A 340 -8.50 -6.08 -13.73
CA THR A 340 -9.48 -5.97 -14.82
C THR A 340 -8.81 -6.04 -16.19
N PHE A 341 -7.57 -5.55 -16.33
CA PHE A 341 -6.88 -5.39 -17.61
C PHE A 341 -5.72 -6.37 -17.82
N ASN A 342 -5.45 -7.29 -16.89
CA ASN A 342 -4.36 -8.26 -17.04
C ASN A 342 -4.83 -9.69 -16.77
N PRO A 343 -4.35 -10.68 -17.57
CA PRO A 343 -4.61 -12.09 -17.31
C PRO A 343 -3.91 -12.56 -16.03
N ALA A 344 -4.39 -13.68 -15.48
CA ALA A 344 -3.89 -14.27 -14.25
C ALA A 344 -2.36 -14.52 -14.26
N SER A 345 -1.79 -14.83 -15.43
CA SER A 345 -0.36 -15.12 -15.61
C SER A 345 0.59 -13.94 -15.38
N ARG A 346 0.09 -12.70 -15.36
CA ARG A 346 0.91 -11.48 -15.12
C ARG A 346 0.30 -10.51 -14.12
N ILE A 347 -0.66 -11.00 -13.32
CA ILE A 347 -1.37 -10.17 -12.35
C ILE A 347 -0.44 -9.64 -11.26
N GLY A 348 0.54 -10.43 -10.85
CA GLY A 348 1.55 -10.04 -9.86
C GLY A 348 2.39 -8.86 -10.35
N SER A 349 2.90 -8.96 -11.58
CA SER A 349 3.66 -7.87 -12.22
C SER A 349 2.84 -6.59 -12.34
N ALA A 350 1.56 -6.69 -12.73
CA ALA A 350 0.67 -5.55 -12.83
C ALA A 350 0.37 -4.91 -11.46
N ILE A 351 0.13 -5.70 -10.43
CA ILE A 351 -0.07 -5.24 -9.05
C ILE A 351 1.20 -4.58 -8.51
N GLY A 352 2.38 -5.18 -8.76
CA GLY A 352 3.67 -4.58 -8.39
C GLY A 352 3.87 -3.19 -8.99
N ILE A 353 3.58 -3.03 -10.30
CA ILE A 353 3.63 -1.72 -10.98
C ILE A 353 2.67 -0.72 -10.33
N VAL A 354 1.44 -1.12 -10.02
CA VAL A 354 0.45 -0.26 -9.36
C VAL A 354 0.97 0.21 -8.01
N ASN A 355 1.54 -0.71 -7.22
CA ASN A 355 2.00 -0.40 -5.86
C ASN A 355 3.17 0.59 -5.85
N VAL A 356 4.07 0.52 -6.86
CA VAL A 356 5.16 1.51 -7.02
C VAL A 356 4.62 2.94 -7.05
N GLY A 357 3.47 3.18 -7.70
CA GLY A 357 2.90 4.53 -7.82
C GLY A 357 2.69 5.21 -6.46
N GLY A 358 2.01 4.54 -5.53
CA GLY A 358 1.70 5.12 -4.22
C GLY A 358 2.95 5.34 -3.35
N PHE A 359 3.89 4.39 -3.37
CA PHE A 359 5.13 4.52 -2.60
C PHE A 359 6.08 5.57 -3.19
N ALA A 360 6.18 5.67 -4.52
CA ALA A 360 6.95 6.73 -5.18
C ALA A 360 6.42 8.11 -4.81
N ALA A 361 5.11 8.31 -4.82
CA ALA A 361 4.48 9.57 -4.39
C ALA A 361 4.72 9.86 -2.90
N SER A 362 4.62 8.81 -2.05
CA SER A 362 4.84 8.95 -0.61
C SER A 362 6.30 9.32 -0.29
N ILE A 363 7.28 8.65 -0.93
CA ILE A 363 8.70 8.98 -0.77
C ILE A 363 8.98 10.40 -1.27
N ALA A 364 8.44 10.78 -2.44
CA ALA A 364 8.61 12.13 -2.98
C ALA A 364 8.06 13.19 -2.01
N LEU A 365 6.87 12.96 -1.42
CA LEU A 365 6.31 13.91 -0.46
C LEU A 365 7.08 13.93 0.86
N VAL A 366 7.50 12.77 1.40
CA VAL A 366 8.31 12.71 2.64
C VAL A 366 9.57 13.56 2.51
N LEU A 367 10.30 13.38 1.39
CA LEU A 367 11.52 14.13 1.11
C LEU A 367 11.24 15.62 0.88
N ALA A 368 10.23 15.94 0.08
CA ALA A 368 9.88 17.32 -0.24
C ALA A 368 9.45 18.10 1.02
N VAL A 369 8.65 17.50 1.90
CA VAL A 369 8.27 18.12 3.18
C VAL A 369 9.50 18.35 4.05
N GLY A 370 10.39 17.36 4.18
CA GLY A 370 11.62 17.50 4.96
C GLY A 370 12.52 18.65 4.44
N ILE A 371 12.77 18.67 3.13
CA ILE A 371 13.59 19.74 2.49
C ILE A 371 12.97 21.12 2.71
N VAL A 372 11.65 21.26 2.53
CA VAL A 372 10.99 22.56 2.72
C VAL A 372 11.00 22.98 4.17
N LEU A 373 10.82 22.05 5.12
CA LEU A 373 10.93 22.36 6.55
C LEU A 373 12.32 22.86 6.91
N ASP A 374 13.38 22.20 6.41
CA ASP A 374 14.76 22.62 6.64
C ASP A 374 15.05 24.02 6.05
N LEU A 375 14.58 24.28 4.83
CA LEU A 375 14.76 25.57 4.15
C LEU A 375 13.93 26.70 4.79
N ALA A 376 12.74 26.38 5.30
CA ALA A 376 11.82 27.35 5.90
C ALA A 376 12.06 27.59 7.39
N THR A 377 12.93 26.80 8.04
CA THR A 377 13.26 26.96 9.46
C THR A 377 14.55 27.78 9.59
N PRO A 378 14.51 28.99 10.15
CA PRO A 378 15.71 29.83 10.30
C PRO A 378 16.78 29.16 11.15
N ALA A 379 18.04 29.40 10.81
CA ALA A 379 19.18 28.92 11.59
C ALA A 379 19.06 29.38 13.06
N GLY A 380 19.22 28.46 14.00
CA GLY A 380 19.09 28.70 15.44
C GLY A 380 17.71 28.47 16.04
N ARG A 381 16.68 28.14 15.26
CA ARG A 381 15.39 27.66 15.77
C ARG A 381 15.43 26.18 16.06
N ALA A 382 14.96 25.77 17.24
CA ALA A 382 14.94 24.36 17.65
C ALA A 382 13.87 23.50 16.93
N ALA A 383 12.81 24.13 16.38
CA ALA A 383 11.72 23.41 15.69
C ALA A 383 11.05 24.28 14.61
N PRO A 384 10.51 23.66 13.54
CA PRO A 384 9.71 24.33 12.52
C PRO A 384 8.46 24.97 13.11
N ASP A 385 8.10 26.16 12.61
CA ASP A 385 6.85 26.82 12.98
C ASP A 385 5.69 26.45 12.05
N LEU A 386 4.49 26.97 12.33
CA LEU A 386 3.30 26.73 11.53
C LEU A 386 3.45 27.20 10.07
N ALA A 387 4.20 28.29 9.84
CA ALA A 387 4.41 28.79 8.48
C ALA A 387 5.30 27.84 7.67
N ALA A 388 6.37 27.29 8.26
CA ALA A 388 7.21 26.29 7.64
C ALA A 388 6.38 25.02 7.28
N PHE A 389 5.52 24.54 8.17
CA PHE A 389 4.64 23.41 7.88
C PHE A 389 3.62 23.72 6.78
N ARG A 390 3.09 24.95 6.69
CA ARG A 390 2.18 25.34 5.60
C ARG A 390 2.86 25.23 4.23
N TRP A 391 4.06 25.76 4.09
CA TRP A 391 4.82 25.65 2.85
C TRP A 391 5.17 24.19 2.54
N ALA A 392 5.61 23.44 3.53
CA ALA A 392 5.96 22.04 3.38
C ALA A 392 4.78 21.18 2.90
N PHE A 393 3.61 21.33 3.48
CA PHE A 393 2.42 20.58 3.04
C PHE A 393 1.78 21.16 1.76
N ALA A 394 2.07 22.42 1.37
CA ALA A 394 1.59 22.95 0.10
C ALA A 394 2.22 22.23 -1.12
N VAL A 395 3.42 21.66 -0.99
CA VAL A 395 4.10 20.91 -2.06
C VAL A 395 3.25 19.75 -2.60
N GLN A 396 2.39 19.15 -1.77
CA GLN A 396 1.54 18.02 -2.18
C GLN A 396 0.56 18.35 -3.31
N TYR A 397 0.21 19.63 -3.51
CA TYR A 397 -0.66 20.05 -4.61
C TYR A 397 -0.07 19.77 -5.99
N ALA A 398 1.26 19.86 -6.14
CA ALA A 398 1.94 19.50 -7.38
C ALA A 398 1.77 18.00 -7.69
N LEU A 399 1.86 17.14 -6.67
CA LEU A 399 1.65 15.70 -6.82
C LEU A 399 0.20 15.36 -7.14
N TRP A 400 -0.77 16.04 -6.50
CA TRP A 400 -2.19 15.86 -6.82
C TRP A 400 -2.51 16.31 -8.23
N ALA A 401 -1.99 17.46 -8.68
CA ALA A 401 -2.19 17.96 -10.04
C ALA A 401 -1.64 16.95 -11.08
N LEU A 402 -0.40 16.51 -10.91
CA LEU A 402 0.21 15.49 -11.75
C LEU A 402 -0.62 14.20 -11.79
N GLY A 403 -0.97 13.66 -10.61
CA GLY A 403 -1.72 12.42 -10.50
C GLY A 403 -3.12 12.52 -11.10
N ALA A 404 -3.85 13.60 -10.84
CA ALA A 404 -5.20 13.82 -11.39
C ALA A 404 -5.20 13.91 -12.92
N VAL A 405 -4.26 14.65 -13.50
CA VAL A 405 -4.08 14.73 -14.97
C VAL A 405 -3.86 13.36 -15.56
N GLN A 406 -2.98 12.57 -14.97
CA GLN A 406 -2.67 11.23 -15.47
C GLN A 406 -3.84 10.25 -15.28
N VAL A 407 -4.56 10.33 -14.15
CA VAL A 407 -5.80 9.52 -13.95
C VAL A 407 -6.81 9.85 -15.04
N LEU A 408 -7.06 11.11 -15.35
CA LEU A 408 -7.98 11.52 -16.41
C LEU A 408 -7.54 11.03 -17.79
N ARG A 409 -6.23 11.15 -18.11
CA ARG A 409 -5.62 10.67 -19.36
C ARG A 409 -5.82 9.18 -19.54
N TYR A 410 -5.42 8.37 -18.56
CA TYR A 410 -5.50 6.91 -18.65
C TYR A 410 -6.90 6.37 -18.48
N ARG A 411 -7.79 7.07 -17.77
CA ARG A 411 -9.23 6.79 -17.76
C ARG A 411 -9.84 6.86 -19.15
N ALA A 412 -9.50 7.91 -19.93
CA ALA A 412 -9.99 8.03 -21.30
C ALA A 412 -9.47 6.89 -22.19
N ALA A 413 -8.19 6.51 -22.03
CA ALA A 413 -7.60 5.38 -22.76
C ALA A 413 -8.24 4.04 -22.39
N ALA A 414 -8.43 3.76 -21.09
CA ALA A 414 -9.05 2.53 -20.61
C ALA A 414 -10.51 2.40 -21.08
N ARG A 415 -11.27 3.49 -21.06
CA ARG A 415 -12.66 3.51 -21.58
C ARG A 415 -12.74 3.19 -23.07
N ARG A 416 -11.80 3.72 -23.87
CA ARG A 416 -11.75 3.41 -25.31
C ARG A 416 -11.54 1.92 -25.57
N VAL A 417 -10.65 1.28 -24.80
CA VAL A 417 -10.40 -0.16 -24.91
C VAL A 417 -11.64 -0.99 -24.54
N LEU A 418 -12.33 -0.59 -23.44
CA LEU A 418 -13.57 -1.27 -23.02
C LEU A 418 -14.69 -1.10 -24.05
N ALA A 419 -14.89 0.09 -24.58
CA ALA A 419 -15.92 0.36 -25.60
C ALA A 419 -15.63 -0.43 -26.88
N ALA A 420 -14.37 -0.52 -27.31
CA ALA A 420 -13.98 -1.31 -28.47
C ALA A 420 -14.19 -2.82 -28.28
N ALA A 421 -13.98 -3.36 -27.07
CA ALA A 421 -14.28 -4.75 -26.75
C ALA A 421 -15.80 -5.03 -26.79
N GLN A 422 -16.61 -4.12 -26.24
CA GLN A 422 -18.05 -4.23 -26.26
C GLN A 422 -18.65 -4.16 -27.67
N SER A 423 -18.12 -3.31 -28.55
CA SER A 423 -18.61 -3.18 -29.94
C SER A 423 -18.43 -4.45 -30.79
N ILE A 424 -17.53 -5.34 -30.39
CA ILE A 424 -17.30 -6.64 -31.07
C ILE A 424 -17.87 -7.84 -30.30
N GLY A 425 -18.77 -7.56 -29.32
CA GLY A 425 -19.46 -8.61 -28.55
C GLY A 425 -18.57 -9.41 -27.61
N LEU A 426 -17.34 -8.95 -27.36
CA LEU A 426 -16.44 -9.62 -26.42
C LEU A 426 -16.81 -9.22 -24.98
N PRO A 427 -16.95 -10.18 -24.06
CA PRO A 427 -17.12 -9.88 -22.65
C PRO A 427 -15.95 -9.06 -22.14
N ALA A 428 -16.16 -8.18 -21.16
CA ALA A 428 -15.10 -7.33 -20.58
C ALA A 428 -13.87 -8.13 -20.11
N GLU A 429 -14.05 -9.41 -19.82
CA GLU A 429 -12.99 -10.36 -19.45
C GLU A 429 -12.02 -10.68 -20.61
N SER A 430 -12.47 -10.58 -21.85
CA SER A 430 -11.62 -10.83 -23.04
C SER A 430 -10.66 -9.66 -23.34
N VAL A 431 -10.85 -8.48 -22.72
CA VAL A 431 -9.89 -7.37 -22.78
C VAL A 431 -8.54 -7.76 -22.18
N GLN A 432 -8.52 -8.75 -21.27
CA GLN A 432 -7.32 -9.28 -20.63
C GLN A 432 -6.38 -9.97 -21.63
N ALA A 433 -6.90 -10.53 -22.73
CA ALA A 433 -6.15 -11.31 -23.71
C ALA A 433 -5.71 -10.51 -24.94
N ALA A 434 -6.18 -9.26 -25.11
CA ALA A 434 -5.84 -8.45 -26.28
C ALA A 434 -4.34 -8.08 -26.28
N PRO A 435 -3.60 -8.32 -27.40
CA PRO A 435 -2.20 -7.93 -27.49
C PRO A 435 -2.05 -6.40 -27.41
N PRO A 436 -0.98 -5.89 -26.77
CA PRO A 436 -0.72 -4.46 -26.70
C PRO A 436 -0.54 -3.88 -28.09
N GLY A 437 -1.26 -2.79 -28.39
CA GLY A 437 -1.15 -2.06 -29.67
C GLY A 437 -2.21 -2.39 -30.72
N VAL A 438 -3.11 -3.34 -30.49
CA VAL A 438 -4.26 -3.56 -31.38
C VAL A 438 -5.38 -2.60 -30.95
N THR A 439 -5.46 -1.46 -31.61
CA THR A 439 -6.72 -0.73 -31.75
C THR A 439 -7.64 -1.62 -32.63
N PRO A 440 -8.75 -2.17 -32.11
CA PRO A 440 -9.58 -3.15 -32.82
C PRO A 440 -10.12 -2.66 -34.18
N ALA A 441 -10.12 -1.37 -34.43
CA ALA A 441 -10.79 -0.75 -35.57
C ALA A 441 -10.14 -0.99 -36.94
N ARG A 442 -8.95 -1.52 -37.07
CA ARG A 442 -8.29 -1.62 -38.40
C ARG A 442 -8.00 -3.04 -38.94
N ARG A 443 -8.15 -4.11 -38.16
CA ARG A 443 -7.77 -5.47 -38.67
C ARG A 443 -8.94 -6.43 -38.88
N TRP A 444 -10.15 -6.17 -38.39
CA TRP A 444 -11.26 -7.12 -38.52
C TRP A 444 -12.19 -6.84 -39.73
N VAL A 445 -12.17 -5.64 -40.32
CA VAL A 445 -12.95 -5.31 -41.52
C VAL A 445 -12.43 -5.98 -42.79
N ARG A 446 -11.24 -6.56 -42.79
CA ARG A 446 -10.65 -7.21 -43.98
C ARG A 446 -10.85 -8.73 -44.07
N ARG A 447 -11.59 -9.39 -43.18
CA ARG A 447 -11.84 -10.84 -43.26
C ARG A 447 -13.32 -11.19 -43.52
N GLY A 448 -14.19 -10.22 -43.74
CA GLY A 448 -15.62 -10.43 -44.02
C GLY A 448 -16.03 -10.45 -45.49
N ASP A 449 -15.14 -10.08 -46.45
CA ASP A 449 -15.47 -10.05 -47.86
C ASP A 449 -14.62 -11.06 -48.64
N ARG A 450 -14.80 -12.33 -48.42
CA ARG A 450 -14.60 -13.41 -49.37
C ARG A 450 -15.36 -14.66 -48.94
N ARG A 451 -16.68 -14.70 -49.25
CA ARG A 451 -17.44 -15.83 -49.78
C ARG A 451 -18.76 -15.33 -50.29
#